data_e2e0aaa3ceed7d7587b92b433768c7d7
#
_entry.id   e2e0aaa3ceed7d7587b92b433768c7d7
#
_cell.length_a   1.000
_cell.length_b   1.000
_cell.length_c   1.000
_cell.angle_alpha   90.00
_cell.angle_beta   90.00
_cell.angle_gamma   90.00
#
_symmetry.space_group_name_H-M   'P 1'
#
loop_
_entity.id
_entity.type
_entity.pdbx_description
1 polymer ?
#
loop_
_entity_poly.entity_id
_entity_poly.type
_entity_poly.pdbx_seq_one_letter_code
_entity_poly.pdbx_strand_id
1 'polypeptide(L)'
;MQQYFILDGILKRVVSNPAGKEMILRFAAETEIDTSYAAWRLKTTIPYAIRAVTRVRTAELSMEEWVAFVERHPPVKSQFEFEVMKLMSEVMAHTITLHLLDAPGRVARFMRKHAPLVERVPKKELASYLNLSPETLSRLKRRGKIDLQ
;
A
#
# COMPACT_ATOMS: atom_id res chain seq x y z
N MET A 1 -5.44 0.75 -17.68
CA MET A 1 -4.52 1.09 -16.57
C MET A 1 -4.84 2.50 -16.10
N GLN A 2 -4.78 2.74 -14.79
CA GLN A 2 -5.28 3.98 -14.20
C GLN A 2 -4.22 4.63 -13.30
N GLN A 3 -4.31 5.96 -13.20
CA GLN A 3 -3.66 6.78 -12.18
C GLN A 3 -4.71 7.20 -11.17
N TYR A 4 -4.47 6.91 -9.88
CA TYR A 4 -5.34 7.27 -8.77
C TYR A 4 -4.71 8.32 -7.88
N PHE A 5 -5.51 9.30 -7.46
CA PHE A 5 -5.20 10.26 -6.41
C PHE A 5 -6.19 10.05 -5.28
N ILE A 6 -5.72 9.73 -4.09
CA ILE A 6 -6.58 9.46 -2.95
C ILE A 6 -6.98 10.79 -2.31
N LEU A 7 -8.25 11.14 -2.38
CA LEU A 7 -8.80 12.38 -1.82
C LEU A 7 -9.34 12.15 -0.39
N ASP A 8 -9.83 10.93 -0.12
CA ASP A 8 -10.37 10.56 1.19
C ASP A 8 -10.37 9.05 1.31
N GLY A 9 -10.08 8.52 2.51
CA GLY A 9 -10.08 7.09 2.81
C GLY A 9 -8.77 6.37 2.52
N ILE A 10 -8.81 5.04 2.58
CA ILE A 10 -7.66 4.16 2.45
C ILE A 10 -7.91 3.11 1.38
N LEU A 11 -6.99 3.01 0.42
CA LEU A 11 -6.89 1.91 -0.54
C LEU A 11 -5.82 0.90 -0.09
N LYS A 12 -5.94 -0.34 -0.53
CA LYS A 12 -4.89 -1.36 -0.45
C LYS A 12 -4.54 -1.89 -1.83
N ARG A 13 -3.26 -2.14 -2.04
CA ARG A 13 -2.75 -2.92 -3.17
C ARG A 13 -2.57 -4.35 -2.72
N VAL A 14 -3.21 -5.30 -3.38
CA VAL A 14 -3.29 -6.69 -2.95
C VAL A 14 -2.94 -7.65 -4.09
N VAL A 15 -2.21 -8.69 -3.78
CA VAL A 15 -1.99 -9.85 -4.65
C VAL A 15 -2.66 -11.06 -4.03
N SER A 16 -3.15 -11.97 -4.86
CA SER A 16 -3.76 -13.23 -4.41
C SER A 16 -3.21 -14.41 -5.20
N ASN A 17 -3.05 -15.54 -4.52
CA ASN A 17 -2.69 -16.78 -5.18
C ASN A 17 -3.96 -17.54 -5.66
N PRO A 18 -3.82 -18.59 -6.49
CA PRO A 18 -4.98 -19.39 -6.94
C PRO A 18 -5.79 -20.04 -5.82
N ALA A 19 -5.20 -20.26 -4.64
CA ALA A 19 -5.89 -20.79 -3.46
C ALA A 19 -6.65 -19.71 -2.68
N GLY A 20 -6.70 -18.46 -3.17
CA GLY A 20 -7.42 -17.35 -2.55
C GLY A 20 -6.72 -16.70 -1.36
N LYS A 21 -5.46 -17.06 -1.08
CA LYS A 21 -4.67 -16.35 -0.06
C LYS A 21 -4.25 -14.99 -0.60
N GLU A 22 -4.59 -13.94 0.14
CA GLU A 22 -4.23 -12.57 -0.19
C GLU A 22 -3.03 -12.08 0.63
N MET A 23 -2.22 -11.25 -0.01
CA MET A 23 -1.14 -10.48 0.63
C MET A 23 -1.29 -9.02 0.24
N ILE A 24 -1.31 -8.15 1.24
CA ILE A 24 -1.35 -6.70 1.01
C ILE A 24 0.08 -6.20 0.84
N LEU A 25 0.33 -5.54 -0.26
CA LEU A 25 1.64 -4.96 -0.57
C LEU A 25 1.81 -3.55 -0.01
N ARG A 26 0.70 -2.79 0.05
CA ARG A 26 0.72 -1.38 0.43
C ARG A 26 -0.68 -0.92 0.82
N PHE A 27 -0.74 0.02 1.77
CA PHE A 27 -1.87 0.93 1.95
C PHE A 27 -1.52 2.29 1.33
N ALA A 28 -2.51 2.94 0.75
CA ALA A 28 -2.43 4.31 0.28
C ALA A 28 -3.57 5.12 0.89
N ALA A 29 -3.25 6.25 1.48
CA ALA A 29 -4.19 7.14 2.16
C ALA A 29 -4.27 8.51 1.46
N GLU A 30 -4.97 9.45 2.07
CA GLU A 30 -5.13 10.81 1.54
C GLU A 30 -3.78 11.45 1.18
N THR A 31 -3.77 12.24 0.11
CA THR A 31 -2.61 12.91 -0.50
C THR A 31 -1.60 11.98 -1.19
N GLU A 32 -1.79 10.67 -1.09
CA GLU A 32 -0.95 9.71 -1.79
C GLU A 32 -1.54 9.34 -3.17
N ILE A 33 -0.70 8.72 -3.98
CA ILE A 33 -1.10 8.15 -5.26
C ILE A 33 -1.09 6.62 -5.21
N ASP A 34 -1.90 6.00 -6.06
CA ASP A 34 -1.67 4.63 -6.53
C ASP A 34 -1.67 4.62 -8.06
N THR A 35 -0.80 3.82 -8.67
CA THR A 35 -0.52 3.92 -10.09
C THR A 35 -0.14 2.58 -10.71
N SER A 36 -0.55 2.37 -11.93
CA SER A 36 -0.08 1.27 -12.79
C SER A 36 1.03 1.70 -13.77
N TYR A 37 1.68 2.84 -13.52
CA TYR A 37 2.68 3.43 -14.43
C TYR A 37 3.82 2.46 -14.79
N ALA A 38 4.34 1.70 -13.83
CA ALA A 38 5.42 0.73 -14.12
C ALA A 38 4.96 -0.36 -15.11
N ALA A 39 3.78 -0.95 -14.90
CA ALA A 39 3.21 -1.94 -15.79
C ALA A 39 2.92 -1.34 -17.19
N TRP A 40 2.42 -0.11 -17.22
CA TRP A 40 2.16 0.61 -18.47
C TRP A 40 3.47 0.86 -19.26
N ARG A 41 4.52 1.34 -18.59
CA ARG A 41 5.84 1.59 -19.23
C ARG A 41 6.51 0.30 -19.71
N LEU A 42 6.42 -0.77 -18.94
CA LEU A 42 7.02 -2.06 -19.28
C LEU A 42 6.15 -2.91 -20.21
N LYS A 43 4.94 -2.43 -20.56
CA LYS A 43 3.96 -3.17 -21.38
C LYS A 43 3.65 -4.56 -20.82
N THR A 44 3.52 -4.65 -19.50
CA THR A 44 3.20 -5.87 -18.77
C THR A 44 1.79 -5.81 -18.19
N THR A 45 1.28 -6.95 -17.76
CA THR A 45 0.03 -7.02 -16.98
C THR A 45 0.24 -6.46 -15.57
N ILE A 46 -0.83 -5.96 -14.96
CA ILE A 46 -0.84 -5.51 -13.56
C ILE A 46 -0.92 -6.77 -12.67
N PRO A 47 0.08 -7.05 -11.83
CA PRO A 47 0.12 -8.28 -11.03
C PRO A 47 -0.67 -8.17 -9.70
N TYR A 48 -1.40 -7.09 -9.48
CA TYR A 48 -2.12 -6.79 -8.25
C TYR A 48 -3.51 -6.22 -8.54
N ALA A 49 -4.37 -6.24 -7.54
CA ALA A 49 -5.63 -5.49 -7.52
C ALA A 49 -5.56 -4.32 -6.53
N ILE A 50 -6.35 -3.28 -6.78
CA ILE A 50 -6.56 -2.17 -5.86
C ILE A 50 -7.95 -2.32 -5.28
N ARG A 51 -8.06 -2.26 -3.93
CA ARG A 51 -9.33 -2.40 -3.20
C ARG A 51 -9.45 -1.35 -2.11
N ALA A 52 -10.68 -0.94 -1.83
CA ALA A 52 -10.98 -0.05 -0.72
C ALA A 52 -10.88 -0.78 0.62
N VAL A 53 -10.24 -0.15 1.60
CA VAL A 53 -10.20 -0.59 3.01
C VAL A 53 -11.27 0.13 3.83
N THR A 54 -11.48 1.40 3.53
CA THR A 54 -12.55 2.25 4.09
C THR A 54 -13.45 2.74 2.96
N ARG A 55 -14.45 3.56 3.27
CA ARG A 55 -15.08 4.39 2.22
C ARG A 55 -14.00 5.27 1.61
N VAL A 56 -13.94 5.36 0.28
CA VAL A 56 -12.87 6.04 -0.46
C VAL A 56 -13.45 7.00 -1.48
N ARG A 57 -12.80 8.13 -1.63
CA ARG A 57 -13.02 9.06 -2.74
C ARG A 57 -11.69 9.28 -3.44
N THR A 58 -11.67 9.05 -4.76
CA THR A 58 -10.50 9.20 -5.61
C THR A 58 -10.78 10.15 -6.77
N ALA A 59 -9.73 10.81 -7.26
CA ALA A 59 -9.69 11.29 -8.63
C ALA A 59 -8.89 10.28 -9.44
N GLU A 60 -9.34 9.99 -10.67
CA GLU A 60 -8.68 9.02 -11.53
C GLU A 60 -8.62 9.50 -12.97
N LEU A 61 -7.57 9.09 -13.66
CA LEU A 61 -7.32 9.32 -15.08
C LEU A 61 -6.83 8.04 -15.72
N SER A 62 -7.11 7.85 -17.00
CA SER A 62 -6.40 6.81 -17.75
C SER A 62 -4.90 7.09 -17.75
N MET A 63 -4.09 6.05 -17.84
CA MET A 63 -2.64 6.22 -17.82
C MET A 63 -2.16 7.01 -19.04
N GLU A 64 -2.81 6.84 -20.18
CA GLU A 64 -2.53 7.58 -21.42
C GLU A 64 -2.75 9.09 -21.23
N GLU A 65 -3.88 9.48 -20.67
CA GLU A 65 -4.20 10.89 -20.39
C GLU A 65 -3.26 11.51 -19.36
N TRP A 66 -2.96 10.75 -18.30
CA TRP A 66 -2.04 11.19 -17.27
C TRP A 66 -0.62 11.42 -17.81
N VAL A 67 -0.10 10.46 -18.57
CA VAL A 67 1.23 10.59 -19.19
C VAL A 67 1.27 11.75 -20.18
N ALA A 68 0.26 11.90 -21.03
CA ALA A 68 0.18 13.03 -21.94
C ALA A 68 0.13 14.39 -21.20
N PHE A 69 -0.48 14.43 -20.04
CA PHE A 69 -0.52 15.62 -19.20
C PHE A 69 0.87 15.93 -18.59
N VAL A 70 1.51 14.96 -17.93
CA VAL A 70 2.80 15.21 -17.25
C VAL A 70 3.93 15.52 -18.23
N GLU A 71 3.90 14.98 -19.45
CA GLU A 71 4.86 15.32 -20.51
C GLU A 71 4.83 16.80 -20.90
N ARG A 72 3.69 17.45 -20.74
CA ARG A 72 3.54 18.90 -20.99
C ARG A 72 3.81 19.77 -19.77
N HIS A 73 4.03 19.15 -18.60
CA HIS A 73 4.22 19.83 -17.31
C HIS A 73 5.43 19.27 -16.58
N PRO A 74 6.68 19.62 -16.97
CA PRO A 74 7.90 19.04 -16.43
C PRO A 74 8.02 19.05 -14.89
N PRO A 75 7.60 20.09 -14.16
CA PRO A 75 7.63 20.04 -12.69
C PRO A 75 6.71 18.98 -12.10
N VAL A 76 5.53 18.79 -12.68
CA VAL A 76 4.57 17.74 -12.26
C VAL A 76 5.11 16.36 -12.60
N LYS A 77 5.74 16.20 -13.77
CA LYS A 77 6.40 14.96 -14.17
C LYS A 77 7.47 14.55 -13.18
N SER A 78 8.36 15.47 -12.81
CA SER A 78 9.43 15.20 -11.86
C SER A 78 8.89 14.77 -10.49
N GLN A 79 7.86 15.46 -9.99
CA GLN A 79 7.20 15.08 -8.73
C GLN A 79 6.53 13.70 -8.85
N PHE A 80 5.85 13.42 -9.94
CA PHE A 80 5.21 12.13 -10.18
C PHE A 80 6.22 10.98 -10.21
N GLU A 81 7.33 11.15 -10.92
CA GLU A 81 8.41 10.15 -10.99
C GLU A 81 9.01 9.89 -9.60
N PHE A 82 9.17 10.93 -8.79
CA PHE A 82 9.60 10.80 -7.39
C PHE A 82 8.61 9.98 -6.56
N GLU A 83 7.29 10.25 -6.68
CA GLU A 83 6.26 9.50 -5.97
C GLU A 83 6.20 8.02 -6.43
N VAL A 84 6.42 7.75 -7.72
CA VAL A 84 6.52 6.37 -8.24
C VAL A 84 7.72 5.63 -7.64
N MET A 85 8.89 6.27 -7.60
CA MET A 85 10.10 5.69 -6.98
C MET A 85 9.90 5.44 -5.49
N LYS A 86 9.30 6.38 -4.77
CA LYS A 86 8.95 6.25 -3.35
C LYS A 86 8.03 5.07 -3.11
N LEU A 87 6.95 4.94 -3.89
CA LEU A 87 6.00 3.83 -3.82
C LEU A 87 6.71 2.49 -4.03
N MET A 88 7.54 2.37 -5.05
CA MET A 88 8.28 1.14 -5.34
C MET A 88 9.27 0.79 -4.23
N SER A 89 9.95 1.79 -3.69
CA SER A 89 10.87 1.62 -2.54
C SER A 89 10.10 1.15 -1.29
N GLU A 90 8.91 1.66 -1.04
CA GLU A 90 8.06 1.23 0.08
C GLU A 90 7.61 -0.22 -0.03
N VAL A 91 7.18 -0.64 -1.23
CA VAL A 91 6.80 -2.05 -1.48
C VAL A 91 8.00 -2.97 -1.28
N MET A 92 9.17 -2.59 -1.79
CA MET A 92 10.40 -3.37 -1.60
C MET A 92 10.79 -3.45 -0.11
N ALA A 93 10.79 -2.34 0.60
CA ALA A 93 11.10 -2.30 2.03
C ALA A 93 10.11 -3.12 2.86
N HIS A 94 8.83 -3.13 2.48
CA HIS A 94 7.84 -3.99 3.11
C HIS A 94 8.12 -5.48 2.86
N THR A 95 8.44 -5.86 1.64
CA THR A 95 8.81 -7.24 1.29
C THR A 95 10.03 -7.70 2.10
N ILE A 96 11.07 -6.87 2.20
CA ILE A 96 12.25 -7.16 3.04
C ILE A 96 11.84 -7.35 4.51
N THR A 97 10.97 -6.50 5.03
CA THR A 97 10.44 -6.60 6.39
C THR A 97 9.76 -7.94 6.66
N LEU A 98 8.95 -8.42 5.72
CA LEU A 98 8.26 -9.71 5.86
C LEU A 98 9.22 -10.90 5.90
N HIS A 99 10.37 -10.80 5.25
CA HIS A 99 11.38 -11.86 5.21
C HIS A 99 12.36 -11.82 6.38
N LEU A 100 12.72 -10.63 6.86
CA LEU A 100 13.80 -10.48 7.85
C LEU A 100 13.32 -10.33 9.29
N LEU A 101 12.11 -9.80 9.52
CA LEU A 101 11.63 -9.55 10.87
C LEU A 101 10.68 -10.65 11.36
N ASP A 102 10.75 -10.94 12.64
CA ASP A 102 9.76 -11.75 13.35
C ASP A 102 8.42 -10.99 13.51
N ALA A 103 7.40 -11.66 14.01
CA ALA A 103 6.06 -11.11 14.12
C ALA A 103 6.01 -9.82 14.99
N PRO A 104 6.63 -9.76 16.20
CA PRO A 104 6.71 -8.52 16.98
C PRO A 104 7.43 -7.39 16.24
N GLY A 105 8.54 -7.69 15.58
CA GLY A 105 9.32 -6.71 14.82
C GLY A 105 8.56 -6.11 13.64
N ARG A 106 7.75 -6.92 12.93
CA ARG A 106 6.88 -6.43 11.83
C ARG A 106 5.84 -5.45 12.35
N VAL A 107 5.20 -5.78 13.46
CA VAL A 107 4.19 -4.91 14.07
C VAL A 107 4.82 -3.61 14.56
N ALA A 108 5.93 -3.67 15.30
CA ALA A 108 6.64 -2.49 15.79
C ALA A 108 7.07 -1.56 14.64
N ARG A 109 7.54 -2.14 13.53
CA ARG A 109 7.89 -1.36 12.33
C ARG A 109 6.69 -0.66 11.71
N PHE A 110 5.54 -1.36 11.59
CA PHE A 110 4.32 -0.77 11.07
C PHE A 110 3.85 0.40 11.93
N MET A 111 3.80 0.20 13.25
CA MET A 111 3.41 1.23 14.22
C MET A 111 4.25 2.50 14.09
N ARG A 112 5.56 2.34 13.93
CA ARG A 112 6.48 3.46 13.81
C ARG A 112 6.36 4.18 12.45
N LYS A 113 6.20 3.40 11.37
CA LYS A 113 6.20 3.96 9.99
C LYS A 113 4.84 4.50 9.56
N HIS A 114 3.75 3.87 10.04
CA HIS A 114 2.39 4.14 9.59
C HIS A 114 1.46 4.53 10.74
N ALA A 115 1.97 5.27 11.72
CA ALA A 115 1.22 5.67 12.91
C ALA A 115 -0.20 6.22 12.59
N PRO A 116 -0.41 7.08 11.57
CA PRO A 116 -1.74 7.58 11.23
C PRO A 116 -2.73 6.51 10.74
N LEU A 117 -2.24 5.35 10.29
CA LEU A 117 -3.08 4.27 9.77
C LEU A 117 -3.49 3.26 10.83
N VAL A 118 -2.81 3.23 11.97
CA VAL A 118 -2.95 2.20 13.01
C VAL A 118 -4.40 2.05 13.49
N GLU A 119 -5.07 3.16 13.74
CA GLU A 119 -6.46 3.18 14.23
C GLU A 119 -7.49 3.10 13.10
N ARG A 120 -7.10 3.40 11.87
CA ARG A 120 -7.97 3.46 10.70
C ARG A 120 -8.05 2.16 9.93
N VAL A 121 -6.99 1.35 9.96
CA VAL A 121 -6.92 0.07 9.26
C VAL A 121 -7.53 -1.03 10.14
N PRO A 122 -8.54 -1.78 9.66
CA PRO A 122 -9.12 -2.90 10.39
C PRO A 122 -8.04 -3.95 10.75
N LYS A 123 -8.16 -4.55 11.94
CA LYS A 123 -7.18 -5.54 12.43
C LYS A 123 -6.95 -6.70 11.46
N LYS A 124 -8.00 -7.15 10.76
CA LYS A 124 -7.90 -8.20 9.74
C LYS A 124 -6.99 -7.78 8.58
N GLU A 125 -7.12 -6.54 8.12
CA GLU A 125 -6.30 -5.99 7.05
C GLU A 125 -4.85 -5.80 7.52
N LEU A 126 -4.67 -5.30 8.73
CA LEU A 126 -3.34 -5.17 9.33
C LEU A 126 -2.65 -6.53 9.49
N ALA A 127 -3.35 -7.55 9.96
CA ALA A 127 -2.82 -8.92 10.06
C ALA A 127 -2.39 -9.44 8.69
N SER A 128 -3.22 -9.25 7.66
CA SER A 128 -2.89 -9.63 6.27
C SER A 128 -1.64 -8.90 5.75
N TYR A 129 -1.54 -7.59 5.98
CA TYR A 129 -0.37 -6.79 5.60
C TYR A 129 0.92 -7.29 6.28
N LEU A 130 0.84 -7.66 7.55
CA LEU A 130 1.99 -8.14 8.31
C LEU A 130 2.29 -9.64 8.11
N ASN A 131 1.53 -10.31 7.23
CA ASN A 131 1.57 -11.77 7.04
C ASN A 131 1.42 -12.54 8.35
N LEU A 132 0.42 -12.15 9.15
CA LEU A 132 0.04 -12.75 10.43
C LEU A 132 -1.42 -13.21 10.37
N SER A 133 -1.78 -14.18 11.23
CA SER A 133 -3.19 -14.41 11.50
C SER A 133 -3.74 -13.33 12.46
N PRO A 134 -5.06 -13.03 12.39
CA PRO A 134 -5.70 -12.12 13.35
C PRO A 134 -5.52 -12.55 14.80
N GLU A 135 -5.49 -13.86 15.07
CA GLU A 135 -5.26 -14.45 16.39
C GLU A 135 -3.84 -14.18 16.90
N THR A 136 -2.85 -14.31 16.01
CA THR A 136 -1.44 -13.99 16.34
C THR A 136 -1.29 -12.52 16.66
N LEU A 137 -1.88 -11.62 15.87
CA LEU A 137 -1.86 -10.18 16.15
C LEU A 137 -2.53 -9.85 17.49
N SER A 138 -3.70 -10.43 17.78
CA SER A 138 -4.42 -10.26 19.04
C SER A 138 -3.62 -10.80 20.24
N ARG A 139 -2.94 -11.94 20.08
CA ARG A 139 -2.09 -12.54 21.11
C ARG A 139 -0.87 -11.67 21.42
N LEU A 140 -0.24 -11.11 20.40
CA LEU A 140 0.89 -10.19 20.57
C LEU A 140 0.47 -8.94 21.36
N LYS A 141 -0.69 -8.38 21.03
CA LYS A 141 -1.28 -7.24 21.77
C LYS A 141 -1.50 -7.58 23.25
N ARG A 142 -2.14 -8.72 23.56
CA ARG A 142 -2.43 -9.13 24.97
C ARG A 142 -1.18 -9.39 25.80
N ARG A 143 -0.08 -9.81 25.19
CA ARG A 143 1.18 -10.12 25.90
C ARG A 143 2.04 -8.88 26.18
N GLY A 144 1.54 -7.67 25.94
CA GLY A 144 2.28 -6.44 26.15
C GLY A 144 3.57 -6.33 25.32
N LYS A 145 3.75 -7.21 24.32
CA LYS A 145 4.91 -7.15 23.42
C LYS A 145 4.80 -6.03 22.38
N ILE A 146 3.65 -5.33 22.36
CA ILE A 146 3.37 -4.24 21.46
C ILE A 146 2.42 -3.29 22.18
N ASP A 147 2.89 -2.11 22.54
CA ASP A 147 2.03 -0.99 22.90
C ASP A 147 1.39 -0.46 21.61
N LEU A 148 0.15 -0.88 21.38
CA LEU A 148 -0.77 -0.28 20.44
C LEU A 148 -1.52 0.84 21.19
N GLN A 149 -0.82 1.89 21.60
CA GLN A 149 -1.49 3.13 21.98
C GLN A 149 -1.99 3.85 20.76
#